data_70272e0a9a0e19a37254caefafa6cd47
#
_entry.id   70272e0a9a0e19a37254caefafa6cd47
#
_cell.length_a   1.000
_cell.length_b   1.000
_cell.length_c   1.000
_cell.angle_alpha   90.00
_cell.angle_beta   90.00
_cell.angle_gamma   90.00
#
_symmetry.space_group_name_H-M   'P 1'
#
loop_
_entity.id
_entity.type
_entity.pdbx_description
1 polymer ?
#
loop_
_entity_poly.entity_id
_entity_poly.type
_entity_poly.pdbx_seq_one_letter_code
_entity_poly.pdbx_strand_id
1 'polypeptide(L)'
;LHLRGAQVIHGYLNPECRRGHGLDDGWLATTDLGSLAADGQVTIHGRADDMLIVGGVKVHPATIESCLAACPGVADVAVTRLPDPVWGDSLVALIVGTAQSATLEAWVRNSLTAAQRPRRVLRVDGLPRSAMGKLDRAQLRTLLRETVQGPG
;
A
#
# COMPACT_ATOMS: atom_id res chain seq x y z
N LEU A 1 0.55 -7.81 13.90
CA LEU A 1 -0.37 -7.69 15.03
C LEU A 1 -0.95 -9.03 15.41
N HIS A 2 -1.18 -9.23 16.71
CA HIS A 2 -1.89 -10.40 17.22
C HIS A 2 -3.18 -9.94 17.88
N LEU A 3 -4.29 -10.58 17.53
CA LEU A 3 -5.62 -10.24 18.01
C LEU A 3 -6.21 -11.41 18.81
N ARG A 4 -6.86 -11.11 19.91
CA ARG A 4 -7.64 -12.06 20.72
C ARG A 4 -8.95 -11.40 21.16
N GLY A 5 -10.01 -12.18 21.20
CA GLY A 5 -11.32 -11.71 21.65
C GLY A 5 -12.48 -12.44 20.98
N ALA A 6 -13.70 -12.07 21.33
CA ALA A 6 -14.90 -12.71 20.82
C ALA A 6 -15.10 -12.55 19.30
N GLN A 7 -14.42 -11.58 18.66
CA GLN A 7 -14.49 -11.35 17.22
C GLN A 7 -13.52 -12.25 16.42
N VAL A 8 -12.58 -12.94 17.10
CA VAL A 8 -11.64 -13.85 16.43
C VAL A 8 -12.36 -15.14 16.09
N ILE A 9 -12.20 -15.56 14.83
CA ILE A 9 -12.78 -16.81 14.34
C ILE A 9 -12.22 -18.02 15.11
N HIS A 10 -13.04 -19.05 15.30
CA HIS A 10 -12.58 -20.30 15.93
C HIS A 10 -11.75 -21.19 15.00
N GLY A 11 -11.78 -20.95 13.70
CA GLY A 11 -11.04 -21.72 12.71
C GLY A 11 -11.53 -21.47 11.30
N TYR A 12 -10.83 -22.04 10.35
CA TYR A 12 -11.20 -22.05 8.93
C TYR A 12 -11.94 -23.33 8.58
N LEU A 13 -12.97 -23.23 7.74
CA LEU A 13 -13.75 -24.41 7.27
C LEU A 13 -12.90 -25.31 6.37
N ASN A 14 -12.02 -24.72 5.54
CA ASN A 14 -11.12 -25.48 4.69
C ASN A 14 -9.95 -26.02 5.52
N PRO A 15 -9.76 -27.36 5.62
CA PRO A 15 -8.65 -27.96 6.38
C PRO A 15 -7.26 -27.57 5.89
N GLU A 16 -7.12 -27.29 4.58
CA GLU A 16 -5.85 -26.84 3.99
C GLU A 16 -5.47 -25.44 4.47
N CYS A 17 -6.45 -24.62 4.81
CA CYS A 17 -6.25 -23.30 5.38
C CYS A 17 -5.91 -23.31 6.88
N ARG A 18 -6.01 -24.45 7.57
CA ARG A 18 -5.73 -24.55 9.01
C ARG A 18 -4.25 -24.45 9.34
N ARG A 19 -3.36 -24.82 8.43
CA ARG A 19 -1.91 -24.76 8.63
C ARG A 19 -1.39 -23.43 8.07
N GLY A 20 -0.83 -22.60 8.97
CA GLY A 20 -0.12 -21.39 8.57
C GLY A 20 -0.91 -20.08 8.58
N HIS A 21 -2.18 -20.07 8.98
CA HIS A 21 -3.00 -18.84 9.03
C HIS A 21 -2.99 -18.11 10.37
N GLY A 22 -1.96 -18.33 11.19
CA GLY A 22 -1.71 -17.53 12.38
C GLY A 22 -2.75 -17.65 13.50
N LEU A 23 -3.64 -18.66 13.46
CA LEU A 23 -4.59 -18.90 14.53
C LEU A 23 -3.99 -19.94 15.50
N ASP A 24 -3.65 -19.51 16.71
CA ASP A 24 -3.05 -20.33 17.74
C ASP A 24 -3.59 -19.93 19.12
N ASP A 25 -4.08 -20.89 19.88
CA ASP A 25 -4.64 -20.70 21.24
C ASP A 25 -5.57 -19.48 21.39
N GLY A 26 -6.46 -19.28 20.42
CA GLY A 26 -7.41 -18.15 20.39
C GLY A 26 -6.79 -16.79 20.01
N TRP A 27 -5.51 -16.78 19.64
CA TRP A 27 -4.87 -15.63 19.03
C TRP A 27 -4.84 -15.74 17.51
N LEU A 28 -5.16 -14.64 16.83
CA LEU A 28 -5.00 -14.49 15.40
C LEU A 28 -3.79 -13.61 15.11
N ALA A 29 -2.73 -14.20 14.56
CA ALA A 29 -1.61 -13.46 14.01
C ALA A 29 -1.99 -12.93 12.63
N THR A 30 -2.11 -11.61 12.49
CA THR A 30 -2.35 -10.95 11.21
C THR A 30 -1.03 -10.68 10.49
N THR A 31 -1.10 -10.36 9.20
CA THR A 31 0.06 -9.84 8.46
C THR A 31 0.21 -8.33 8.62
N ASP A 32 -0.68 -7.67 9.37
CA ASP A 32 -0.61 -6.23 9.58
C ASP A 32 0.54 -5.87 10.53
N LEU A 33 1.26 -4.82 10.17
CA LEU A 33 2.33 -4.22 10.95
C LEU A 33 1.81 -2.94 11.61
N GLY A 34 2.18 -2.74 12.85
CA GLY A 34 1.78 -1.57 13.61
C GLY A 34 2.67 -1.32 14.81
N SER A 35 2.45 -0.21 15.48
CA SER A 35 3.07 0.15 16.73
C SER A 35 2.00 0.40 17.80
N LEU A 36 2.36 0.10 19.03
CA LEU A 36 1.55 0.39 20.22
C LEU A 36 2.23 1.52 21.00
N ALA A 37 1.53 2.62 21.16
CA ALA A 37 1.99 3.74 21.97
C ALA A 37 1.79 3.45 23.48
N ALA A 38 2.47 4.21 24.34
CA ALA A 38 2.40 4.03 25.79
C ALA A 38 0.98 4.26 26.37
N ASP A 39 0.16 5.04 25.69
CA ASP A 39 -1.25 5.32 26.03
C ASP A 39 -2.21 4.22 25.54
N GLY A 40 -1.69 3.15 24.91
CA GLY A 40 -2.48 2.06 24.37
C GLY A 40 -3.00 2.29 22.94
N GLN A 41 -2.69 3.41 22.29
CA GLN A 41 -3.09 3.66 20.92
C GLN A 41 -2.32 2.76 19.95
N VAL A 42 -3.04 2.07 19.07
CA VAL A 42 -2.48 1.23 18.01
C VAL A 42 -2.47 2.02 16.71
N THR A 43 -1.28 2.14 16.10
CA THR A 43 -1.13 2.70 14.76
C THR A 43 -0.80 1.59 13.77
N ILE A 44 -1.62 1.43 12.72
CA ILE A 44 -1.38 0.46 11.64
C ILE A 44 -0.50 1.13 10.58
N HIS A 45 0.63 0.48 10.26
CA HIS A 45 1.58 0.96 9.24
C HIS A 45 1.36 0.34 7.87
N GLY A 46 0.65 -0.78 7.80
CA GLY A 46 0.37 -1.53 6.59
C GLY A 46 0.57 -3.04 6.78
N ARG A 47 0.62 -3.76 5.68
CA ARG A 47 0.79 -5.23 5.69
C ARG A 47 2.23 -5.62 5.39
N ALA A 48 2.71 -6.68 6.04
CA ALA A 48 4.05 -7.23 5.80
C ALA A 48 4.22 -7.77 4.38
N ASP A 49 3.14 -8.34 3.81
CA ASP A 49 3.09 -8.90 2.46
C ASP A 49 2.96 -7.83 1.37
N ASP A 50 2.54 -6.61 1.71
CA ASP A 50 2.52 -5.46 0.79
C ASP A 50 3.82 -4.63 0.81
N MET A 51 4.76 -4.97 1.68
CA MET A 51 6.01 -4.23 1.81
C MET A 51 6.87 -4.32 0.55
N LEU A 52 7.39 -3.18 0.12
CA LEU A 52 8.29 -3.07 -1.03
C LEU A 52 9.73 -2.84 -0.56
N ILE A 53 10.69 -3.31 -1.37
CA ILE A 53 12.12 -3.04 -1.14
C ILE A 53 12.60 -2.15 -2.27
N VAL A 54 13.01 -0.93 -1.93
CA VAL A 54 13.47 0.07 -2.89
C VAL A 54 14.87 0.51 -2.50
N GLY A 55 15.85 0.20 -3.33
CA GLY A 55 17.26 0.50 -3.03
C GLY A 55 17.74 -0.08 -1.69
N GLY A 56 17.26 -1.28 -1.32
CA GLY A 56 17.56 -1.93 -0.05
C GLY A 56 16.76 -1.43 1.17
N VAL A 57 15.92 -0.43 1.00
CA VAL A 57 15.08 0.13 2.06
C VAL A 57 13.67 -0.47 2.01
N LYS A 58 13.17 -0.91 3.16
CA LYS A 58 11.79 -1.39 3.31
C LYS A 58 10.82 -0.21 3.33
N VAL A 59 9.85 -0.23 2.43
CA VAL A 59 8.85 0.83 2.26
C VAL A 59 7.45 0.24 2.27
N HIS A 60 6.56 0.84 3.04
CA HIS A 60 5.15 0.45 3.08
C HIS A 60 4.34 1.36 2.15
N PRO A 61 3.72 0.84 1.07
CA PRO A 61 2.88 1.63 0.16
C PRO A 61 1.79 2.42 0.89
N ALA A 62 1.13 1.80 1.86
CA ALA A 62 0.06 2.42 2.63
C ALA A 62 0.47 3.74 3.33
N THR A 63 1.71 3.82 3.83
CA THR A 63 2.24 5.04 4.45
C THR A 63 2.36 6.17 3.42
N ILE A 64 2.82 5.84 2.21
CA ILE A 64 2.97 6.82 1.12
C ILE A 64 1.59 7.20 0.60
N GLU A 65 0.69 6.22 0.41
CA GLU A 65 -0.69 6.44 -0.01
C GLU A 65 -1.42 7.38 0.94
N SER A 66 -1.33 7.15 2.26
CA SER A 66 -1.93 8.02 3.28
C SER A 66 -1.37 9.44 3.23
N CYS A 67 -0.06 9.58 3.03
CA CYS A 67 0.58 10.88 2.88
C CYS A 67 0.09 11.63 1.64
N LEU A 68 0.04 10.94 0.48
CA LEU A 68 -0.38 11.54 -0.79
C LEU A 68 -1.87 11.84 -0.82
N ALA A 69 -2.71 11.03 -0.16
CA ALA A 69 -4.15 11.27 -0.05
C ALA A 69 -4.48 12.58 0.70
N ALA A 70 -3.60 13.02 1.59
CA ALA A 70 -3.74 14.30 2.29
C ALA A 70 -3.36 15.52 1.42
N CYS A 71 -2.80 15.33 0.23
CA CYS A 71 -2.43 16.41 -0.67
C CYS A 71 -3.68 17.02 -1.32
N PRO A 72 -3.85 18.37 -1.31
CA PRO A 72 -4.99 19.01 -1.93
C PRO A 72 -5.15 18.65 -3.42
N GLY A 73 -6.37 18.26 -3.79
CA GLY A 73 -6.71 17.86 -5.15
C GLY A 73 -6.44 16.39 -5.49
N VAL A 74 -5.95 15.58 -4.56
CA VAL A 74 -5.90 14.12 -4.67
C VAL A 74 -7.23 13.56 -4.18
N ALA A 75 -7.93 12.84 -5.06
CA ALA A 75 -9.19 12.17 -4.73
C ALA A 75 -8.97 10.70 -4.35
N ASP A 76 -8.02 10.04 -5.02
CA ASP A 76 -7.62 8.66 -4.73
C ASP A 76 -6.16 8.45 -5.14
N VAL A 77 -5.47 7.50 -4.50
CA VAL A 77 -4.07 7.21 -4.77
C VAL A 77 -3.75 5.75 -4.52
N ALA A 78 -2.89 5.20 -5.35
CA ALA A 78 -2.28 3.89 -5.14
C ALA A 78 -0.79 3.96 -5.41
N VAL A 79 0.00 3.30 -4.58
CA VAL A 79 1.45 3.18 -4.75
C VAL A 79 1.81 1.74 -5.06
N THR A 80 2.61 1.55 -6.08
CA THR A 80 3.10 0.25 -6.50
C THR A 80 4.55 0.35 -6.96
N ARG A 81 5.11 -0.78 -7.38
CA ARG A 81 6.47 -0.84 -7.91
C ARG A 81 6.48 -1.03 -9.42
N LEU A 82 7.49 -0.46 -10.04
CA LEU A 82 7.87 -0.74 -11.42
C LEU A 82 9.30 -1.28 -11.41
N PRO A 83 9.58 -2.42 -12.06
CA PRO A 83 10.95 -2.90 -12.22
C PRO A 83 11.83 -1.84 -12.86
N ASP A 84 12.99 -1.60 -12.26
CA ASP A 84 13.98 -0.65 -12.75
C ASP A 84 15.29 -1.43 -12.99
N PRO A 85 15.88 -1.39 -14.20
CA PRO A 85 17.08 -2.20 -14.52
C PRO A 85 18.32 -1.78 -13.73
N VAL A 86 18.34 -0.56 -13.18
CA VAL A 86 19.51 -0.03 -12.46
C VAL A 86 19.32 -0.16 -10.94
N TRP A 87 18.10 0.09 -10.44
CA TRP A 87 17.81 0.22 -9.01
C TRP A 87 16.96 -0.94 -8.44
N GLY A 88 16.66 -1.94 -9.26
CA GLY A 88 15.79 -3.06 -8.89
C GLY A 88 14.32 -2.69 -9.02
N ASP A 89 13.73 -2.14 -7.96
CA ASP A 89 12.34 -1.65 -7.99
C ASP A 89 12.30 -0.14 -7.74
N SER A 90 11.50 0.56 -8.52
CA SER A 90 11.18 1.98 -8.30
C SER A 90 9.72 2.15 -7.89
N LEU A 91 9.43 3.13 -7.03
CA LEU A 91 8.06 3.45 -6.64
C LEU A 91 7.36 4.29 -7.72
N VAL A 92 6.12 3.94 -7.98
CA VAL A 92 5.21 4.69 -8.84
C VAL A 92 3.91 4.97 -8.08
N ALA A 93 3.47 6.23 -8.08
CA ALA A 93 2.17 6.62 -7.57
C ALA A 93 1.20 6.83 -8.74
N LEU A 94 0.03 6.17 -8.70
CA LEU A 94 -1.10 6.43 -9.58
C LEU A 94 -2.08 7.29 -8.81
N ILE A 95 -2.45 8.43 -9.39
CA ILE A 95 -3.27 9.45 -8.71
C ILE A 95 -4.51 9.74 -9.53
N VAL A 96 -5.65 9.73 -8.86
CA VAL A 96 -6.93 10.25 -9.34
C VAL A 96 -7.14 11.63 -8.73
N GLY A 97 -7.55 12.60 -9.54
CA GLY A 97 -7.88 13.94 -9.04
C GLY A 97 -7.26 15.06 -9.85
N THR A 98 -7.37 16.28 -9.34
CA THR A 98 -7.01 17.53 -9.99
C THR A 98 -5.76 18.21 -9.40
N ALA A 99 -5.06 17.54 -8.47
CA ALA A 99 -3.86 18.09 -7.83
C ALA A 99 -2.84 18.54 -8.89
N GLN A 100 -2.33 19.75 -8.76
CA GLN A 100 -1.32 20.28 -9.69
C GLN A 100 0.03 19.58 -9.48
N SER A 101 0.78 19.38 -10.56
CA SER A 101 2.08 18.68 -10.50
C SER A 101 3.06 19.37 -9.54
N ALA A 102 3.14 20.69 -9.58
CA ALA A 102 4.00 21.46 -8.68
C ALA A 102 3.62 21.27 -7.18
N THR A 103 2.31 21.21 -6.88
CA THR A 103 1.80 20.94 -5.52
C THR A 103 2.18 19.54 -5.07
N LEU A 104 1.98 18.53 -5.92
CA LEU A 104 2.34 17.15 -5.64
C LEU A 104 3.85 16.97 -5.41
N GLU A 105 4.68 17.59 -6.26
CA GLU A 105 6.14 17.53 -6.10
C GLU A 105 6.62 18.18 -4.81
N ALA A 106 6.06 19.34 -4.45
CA ALA A 106 6.36 20.01 -3.19
C ALA A 106 5.90 19.16 -2.00
N TRP A 107 4.69 18.58 -2.08
CA TRP A 107 4.14 17.71 -1.05
C TRP A 107 5.01 16.47 -0.81
N VAL A 108 5.35 15.75 -1.88
CA VAL A 108 6.24 14.57 -1.86
C VAL A 108 7.59 14.93 -1.23
N ARG A 109 8.16 16.06 -1.64
CA ARG A 109 9.49 16.51 -1.17
C ARG A 109 9.51 16.84 0.33
N ASN A 110 8.42 17.44 0.82
CA ASN A 110 8.34 17.92 2.21
C ASN A 110 7.87 16.84 3.20
N SER A 111 7.09 15.85 2.71
CA SER A 111 6.40 14.89 3.59
C SER A 111 6.98 13.48 3.53
N LEU A 112 7.78 13.15 2.52
CA LEU A 112 8.32 11.81 2.31
C LEU A 112 9.85 11.80 2.33
N THR A 113 10.42 10.75 2.94
CA THR A 113 11.87 10.50 2.88
C THR A 113 12.31 10.13 1.46
N ALA A 114 13.58 10.25 1.14
CA ALA A 114 14.10 9.98 -0.21
C ALA A 114 13.71 8.58 -0.72
N ALA A 115 13.75 7.56 0.14
CA ALA A 115 13.37 6.18 -0.21
C ALA A 115 11.87 5.99 -0.44
N GLN A 116 11.03 6.84 0.15
CA GLN A 116 9.57 6.80 0.02
C GLN A 116 9.04 7.62 -1.16
N ARG A 117 9.88 8.44 -1.79
CA ARG A 117 9.44 9.31 -2.89
C ARG A 117 9.21 8.51 -4.15
N PRO A 118 7.97 8.54 -4.71
CA PRO A 118 7.73 7.92 -6.02
C PRO A 118 8.60 8.59 -7.09
N ARG A 119 9.25 7.77 -7.91
CA ARG A 119 10.02 8.27 -9.08
C ARG A 119 9.14 8.74 -10.22
N ARG A 120 7.93 8.19 -10.28
CA ARG A 120 6.91 8.57 -11.26
C ARG A 120 5.58 8.80 -10.54
N VAL A 121 4.89 9.84 -10.95
CA VAL A 121 3.51 10.11 -10.57
C VAL A 121 2.71 10.12 -11.86
N LEU A 122 1.78 9.17 -11.98
CA LEU A 122 0.93 8.99 -13.15
C LEU A 122 -0.49 9.36 -12.79
N ARG A 123 -1.17 10.08 -13.69
CA ARG A 123 -2.59 10.37 -13.55
C ARG A 123 -3.40 9.28 -14.22
N VAL A 124 -4.46 8.89 -13.56
CA VAL A 124 -5.42 7.90 -14.05
C VAL A 124 -6.84 8.36 -13.74
N ASP A 125 -7.80 7.92 -14.54
CA ASP A 125 -9.20 8.28 -14.35
C ASP A 125 -9.85 7.55 -13.16
N GLY A 126 -9.31 6.39 -12.78
CA GLY A 126 -9.78 5.61 -11.64
C GLY A 126 -8.79 4.51 -11.24
N LEU A 127 -8.91 4.06 -10.00
CA LEU A 127 -8.13 2.95 -9.47
C LEU A 127 -8.98 1.67 -9.42
N PRO A 128 -8.42 0.51 -9.79
CA PRO A 128 -9.17 -0.75 -9.77
C PRO A 128 -9.46 -1.17 -8.32
N ARG A 129 -10.73 -1.44 -8.04
CA ARG A 129 -11.20 -1.87 -6.74
C ARG A 129 -12.06 -3.11 -6.85
N SER A 130 -11.96 -4.00 -5.86
CA SER A 130 -12.86 -5.15 -5.72
C SER A 130 -14.30 -4.69 -5.41
N ALA A 131 -15.25 -5.61 -5.51
CA ALA A 131 -16.65 -5.37 -5.12
C ALA A 131 -16.81 -4.89 -3.66
N MET A 132 -15.81 -5.15 -2.80
CA MET A 132 -15.77 -4.70 -1.41
C MET A 132 -15.05 -3.35 -1.23
N GLY A 133 -14.72 -2.65 -2.32
CA GLY A 133 -14.05 -1.35 -2.31
C GLY A 133 -12.54 -1.39 -2.03
N LYS A 134 -11.94 -2.57 -1.85
CA LYS A 134 -10.50 -2.72 -1.62
C LYS A 134 -9.73 -2.58 -2.94
N LEU A 135 -8.57 -1.93 -2.89
CA LEU A 135 -7.67 -1.81 -4.03
C LEU A 135 -7.26 -3.20 -4.56
N ASP A 136 -7.51 -3.45 -5.86
CA ASP A 136 -7.07 -4.67 -6.54
C ASP A 136 -5.63 -4.49 -7.03
N ARG A 137 -4.69 -5.04 -6.26
CA ARG A 137 -3.25 -4.94 -6.56
C ARG A 137 -2.85 -5.65 -7.85
N ALA A 138 -3.61 -6.67 -8.29
CA ALA A 138 -3.32 -7.38 -9.53
C ALA A 138 -3.72 -6.52 -10.74
N GLN A 139 -4.93 -6.00 -10.74
CA GLN A 139 -5.40 -5.09 -11.79
C GLN A 139 -4.60 -3.77 -11.80
N LEU A 140 -4.16 -3.27 -10.64
CA LEU A 140 -3.31 -2.09 -10.56
C LEU A 140 -2.00 -2.27 -11.34
N ARG A 141 -1.38 -3.45 -11.27
CA ARG A 141 -0.16 -3.75 -12.06
C ARG A 141 -0.41 -3.76 -13.56
N THR A 142 -1.58 -4.22 -13.98
CA THR A 142 -1.99 -4.19 -15.39
C THR A 142 -2.19 -2.76 -15.86
N LEU A 143 -2.98 -1.97 -15.10
CA LEU A 143 -3.19 -0.54 -15.37
C LEU A 143 -1.86 0.23 -15.49
N LEU A 144 -0.92 -0.04 -14.58
CA LEU A 144 0.40 0.59 -14.63
C LEU A 144 1.15 0.27 -15.93
N ARG A 145 1.13 -0.99 -16.38
CA ARG A 145 1.79 -1.38 -17.64
C ARG A 145 1.19 -0.65 -18.84
N GLU A 146 -0.13 -0.59 -18.92
CA GLU A 146 -0.86 0.11 -19.97
C GLU A 146 -0.54 1.61 -19.97
N THR A 147 -0.53 2.24 -18.79
CA THR A 147 -0.25 3.67 -18.64
C THR A 147 1.21 4.01 -18.97
N VAL A 148 2.16 3.13 -18.66
CA VAL A 148 3.61 3.35 -18.92
C VAL A 148 3.98 3.07 -20.37
N GLN A 149 3.32 2.10 -21.01
CA GLN A 149 3.62 1.73 -22.40
C GLN A 149 2.97 2.68 -23.41
N GLY A 150 1.97 3.49 -23.00
CA GLY A 150 1.24 4.42 -23.87
C GLY A 150 0.40 3.68 -24.91
N PRO A 151 -0.61 4.32 -25.53
CA PRO A 151 -1.14 3.82 -26.78
C PRO A 151 -0.05 4.02 -27.85
N GLY A 152 0.37 2.88 -28.48
CA GLY A 152 1.28 2.86 -29.62
C GLY A 152 0.67 3.58 -30.83
#